data_b54dc70865e49f8eed3307973f4b3df3
#
_entry.id   b54dc70865e49f8eed3307973f4b3df3
#
_cell.length_a   1.000
_cell.length_b   1.000
_cell.length_c   1.000
_cell.angle_alpha   90.00
_cell.angle_beta   90.00
_cell.angle_gamma   90.00
#
_symmetry.space_group_name_H-M   'P 1'
#
loop_
_entity.id
_entity.type
_entity.pdbx_description
1 polymer ?
#
loop_
_entity_poly.entity_id
_entity_poly.type
_entity_poly.pdbx_seq_one_letter_code
_entity_poly.pdbx_strand_id
1 'polypeptide(L)'
;MMTEPPHDITRSFKDVFSRLASGVCVVSFWKDGRVHGFTATSVTSVSLAPLRVLLCLSRSSDSHSFLLPGMPIGISVLHAEQQVLSERFARSFRGDHGYDDVGLSPDISHAPVLDGAIGQIAATVAEMIPSGDHTIVLCDVAQAQASSDGEPLLYCKRTYHRLPHSL
;
A
#
# COMPACT_ATOMS: atom_id res chain seq x y z
N MET A 1 20.19 -12.27 18.43
CA MET A 1 19.64 -11.03 19.04
C MET A 1 20.12 -9.89 18.15
N MET A 2 19.24 -9.28 17.36
CA MET A 2 19.60 -8.14 16.50
C MET A 2 19.77 -6.92 17.40
N THR A 3 20.98 -6.37 17.41
CA THR A 3 21.25 -5.12 18.14
C THR A 3 20.65 -3.94 17.36
N GLU A 4 20.00 -3.01 18.05
CA GLU A 4 19.57 -1.76 17.43
C GLU A 4 20.78 -1.02 16.84
N PRO A 5 20.68 -0.50 15.61
CA PRO A 5 21.76 0.27 15.01
C PRO A 5 21.97 1.58 15.77
N PRO A 6 23.18 2.17 15.74
CA PRO A 6 23.43 3.48 16.32
C PRO A 6 22.45 4.54 15.80
N HIS A 7 22.06 5.47 16.68
CA HIS A 7 21.01 6.47 16.39
C HIS A 7 21.32 7.36 15.17
N ASP A 8 22.58 7.64 14.88
CA ASP A 8 23.05 8.39 13.72
C ASP A 8 22.80 7.63 12.40
N ILE A 9 23.07 6.34 12.36
CA ILE A 9 22.82 5.48 11.18
C ILE A 9 21.32 5.40 10.90
N THR A 10 20.50 5.22 11.91
CA THR A 10 19.04 5.17 11.75
C THR A 10 18.51 6.48 11.17
N ARG A 11 19.00 7.61 11.64
CA ARG A 11 18.61 8.94 11.13
C ARG A 11 19.03 9.10 9.67
N SER A 12 20.29 8.80 9.35
CA SER A 12 20.83 8.91 8.00
C SER A 12 20.09 7.99 7.02
N PHE A 13 19.78 6.77 7.42
CA PHE A 13 18.97 5.84 6.64
C PHE A 13 17.59 6.40 6.31
N LYS A 14 16.88 6.92 7.31
CA LYS A 14 15.56 7.57 7.10
C LYS A 14 15.65 8.78 6.18
N ASP A 15 16.73 9.55 6.26
CA ASP A 15 16.94 10.72 5.41
C ASP A 15 17.23 10.32 3.95
N VAL A 16 18.00 9.25 3.72
CA VAL A 16 18.23 8.70 2.37
C VAL A 16 16.89 8.24 1.77
N PHE A 17 16.14 7.39 2.50
CA PHE A 17 14.88 6.87 2.00
C PHE A 17 13.80 7.93 1.83
N SER A 18 13.84 9.01 2.61
CA SER A 18 12.93 10.14 2.41
C SER A 18 13.11 10.84 1.05
N ARG A 19 14.28 10.69 0.42
CA ARG A 19 14.60 11.29 -0.90
C ARG A 19 14.21 10.41 -2.08
N LEU A 20 13.89 9.15 -1.82
CA LEU A 20 13.38 8.25 -2.85
C LEU A 20 11.91 8.59 -3.13
N ALA A 21 11.66 9.15 -4.32
CA ALA A 21 10.28 9.39 -4.76
C ALA A 21 9.58 8.06 -5.03
N SER A 22 8.44 7.86 -4.39
CA SER A 22 7.65 6.64 -4.52
C SER A 22 6.21 6.97 -4.87
N GLY A 23 5.59 6.13 -5.69
CA GLY A 23 4.14 6.15 -5.87
C GLY A 23 3.43 5.79 -4.56
N VAL A 24 2.29 6.41 -4.33
CA VAL A 24 1.47 6.16 -3.15
C VAL A 24 0.38 5.16 -3.49
N CYS A 25 0.31 4.09 -2.71
CA CYS A 25 -0.73 3.09 -2.83
C CYS A 25 -1.56 3.00 -1.55
N VAL A 26 -2.81 2.58 -1.69
CA VAL A 26 -3.62 2.05 -0.59
C VAL A 26 -3.73 0.55 -0.78
N VAL A 27 -3.39 -0.18 0.26
CA VAL A 27 -3.62 -1.62 0.36
C VAL A 27 -4.87 -1.83 1.20
N SER A 28 -5.87 -2.51 0.67
CA SER A 28 -7.17 -2.68 1.30
C SER A 28 -7.63 -4.14 1.29
N PHE A 29 -8.45 -4.50 2.26
CA PHE A 29 -8.98 -5.85 2.44
C PHE A 29 -10.31 -5.81 3.19
N TRP A 30 -11.06 -6.90 3.09
CA TRP A 30 -12.30 -7.07 3.85
C TRP A 30 -12.00 -7.65 5.24
N LYS A 31 -12.57 -7.04 6.27
CA LYS A 31 -12.61 -7.57 7.62
C LYS A 31 -14.00 -7.32 8.21
N ASP A 32 -14.66 -8.38 8.67
CA ASP A 32 -15.99 -8.32 9.29
C ASP A 32 -17.03 -7.58 8.41
N GLY A 33 -16.94 -7.76 7.07
CA GLY A 33 -17.81 -7.13 6.10
C GLY A 33 -17.52 -5.65 5.82
N ARG A 34 -16.42 -5.10 6.36
CA ARG A 34 -15.99 -3.71 6.18
C ARG A 34 -14.65 -3.61 5.47
N VAL A 35 -14.44 -2.50 4.78
CA VAL A 35 -13.16 -2.19 4.15
C VAL A 35 -12.18 -1.71 5.21
N HIS A 36 -11.03 -2.37 5.27
CA HIS A 36 -9.86 -1.97 6.04
C HIS A 36 -8.68 -1.78 5.11
N GLY A 37 -7.64 -1.11 5.58
CA GLY A 37 -6.45 -0.93 4.77
C GLY A 37 -5.44 0.03 5.38
N PHE A 38 -4.39 0.29 4.63
CA PHE A 38 -3.30 1.18 5.01
C PHE A 38 -2.64 1.78 3.77
N THR A 39 -2.01 2.92 3.94
CA THR A 39 -1.20 3.56 2.90
C THR A 39 0.19 2.94 2.86
N ALA A 40 0.66 2.63 1.67
CA ALA A 40 1.98 2.06 1.44
C ALA A 40 2.71 2.77 0.28
N THR A 41 4.01 2.97 0.46
CA THR A 41 4.95 3.42 -0.58
C THR A 41 5.97 2.34 -0.93
N SER A 42 5.88 1.18 -0.30
CA SER A 42 6.80 0.05 -0.45
C SER A 42 6.31 -1.04 -1.41
N VAL A 43 5.33 -0.72 -2.26
CA VAL A 43 4.79 -1.68 -3.24
C VAL A 43 5.76 -1.80 -4.40
N THR A 44 6.13 -3.04 -4.75
CA THR A 44 7.03 -3.30 -5.89
C THR A 44 6.66 -4.59 -6.63
N SER A 45 6.83 -4.57 -7.95
CA SER A 45 6.71 -5.76 -8.79
C SER A 45 7.89 -6.71 -8.54
N VAL A 46 7.61 -8.00 -8.42
CA VAL A 46 8.62 -9.04 -8.11
C VAL A 46 8.84 -9.97 -9.30
N SER A 47 7.77 -10.44 -9.93
CA SER A 47 7.83 -11.48 -10.97
C SER A 47 6.66 -11.33 -11.94
N LEU A 48 6.92 -11.71 -13.19
CA LEU A 48 5.90 -11.80 -14.24
C LEU A 48 5.44 -13.25 -14.48
N ALA A 49 6.19 -14.25 -14.01
CA ALA A 49 5.86 -15.67 -14.14
C ALA A 49 6.29 -16.47 -12.90
N PRO A 50 5.41 -16.67 -11.92
CA PRO A 50 4.04 -16.12 -11.77
C PRO A 50 4.03 -14.62 -11.52
N LEU A 51 2.88 -13.99 -11.75
CA LEU A 51 2.68 -12.56 -11.45
C LEU A 51 2.71 -12.34 -9.95
N ARG A 52 3.68 -11.58 -9.45
CA ARG A 52 3.85 -11.29 -8.04
C ARG A 52 4.20 -9.85 -7.75
N VAL A 53 3.68 -9.37 -6.63
CA VAL A 53 3.98 -8.08 -6.03
C VAL A 53 4.34 -8.27 -4.58
N LEU A 54 5.24 -7.43 -4.04
CA LEU A 54 5.49 -7.35 -2.60
C LEU A 54 5.16 -5.98 -2.05
N LEU A 55 4.94 -5.95 -0.75
CA LEU A 55 4.88 -4.73 0.06
C LEU A 55 5.48 -5.00 1.44
N CYS A 56 5.88 -3.92 2.13
CA CYS A 56 6.38 -4.01 3.50
C CYS A 56 5.34 -3.42 4.45
N LEU A 57 4.96 -4.19 5.46
CA LEU A 57 3.97 -3.81 6.47
C LEU A 57 4.63 -3.75 7.84
N SER A 58 4.51 -2.61 8.52
CA SER A 58 4.99 -2.48 9.91
C SER A 58 4.27 -3.43 10.84
N ARG A 59 5.02 -4.12 11.69
CA ARG A 59 4.48 -5.03 12.71
C ARG A 59 3.70 -4.30 13.81
N SER A 60 3.92 -3.00 13.95
CA SER A 60 3.16 -2.14 14.86
C SER A 60 1.87 -1.58 14.24
N SER A 61 1.63 -1.81 12.95
CA SER A 61 0.39 -1.41 12.28
C SER A 61 -0.78 -2.29 12.75
N ASP A 62 -1.93 -1.67 13.00
CA ASP A 62 -3.16 -2.41 13.32
C ASP A 62 -3.52 -3.42 12.21
N SER A 63 -3.29 -3.06 10.95
CA SER A 63 -3.53 -3.93 9.79
C SER A 63 -2.68 -5.20 9.79
N HIS A 64 -1.50 -5.21 10.47
CA HIS A 64 -0.63 -6.36 10.51
C HIS A 64 -1.28 -7.58 11.19
N SER A 65 -2.07 -7.34 12.23
CA SER A 65 -2.75 -8.42 12.97
C SER A 65 -3.89 -9.07 12.18
N PHE A 66 -4.33 -8.44 11.10
CA PHE A 66 -5.46 -8.90 10.29
C PHE A 66 -5.05 -9.60 9.01
N LEU A 67 -3.87 -9.29 8.46
CA LEU A 67 -3.39 -9.92 7.23
C LEU A 67 -2.83 -11.33 7.52
N LEU A 68 -3.30 -12.29 6.73
CA LEU A 68 -2.88 -13.69 6.81
C LEU A 68 -2.67 -14.24 5.40
N PRO A 69 -1.79 -15.25 5.22
CA PRO A 69 -1.69 -15.98 3.97
C PRO A 69 -3.05 -16.52 3.51
N GLY A 70 -3.32 -16.44 2.22
CA GLY A 70 -4.60 -16.82 1.60
C GLY A 70 -5.64 -15.68 1.55
N MET A 71 -5.41 -14.55 2.21
CA MET A 71 -6.36 -13.44 2.17
C MET A 71 -6.29 -12.67 0.86
N PRO A 72 -7.46 -12.31 0.27
CA PRO A 72 -7.50 -11.39 -0.85
C PRO A 72 -7.24 -9.95 -0.37
N ILE A 73 -6.42 -9.23 -1.13
CA ILE A 73 -6.12 -7.82 -0.92
C ILE A 73 -6.27 -7.03 -2.23
N GLY A 74 -6.71 -5.79 -2.12
CA GLY A 74 -6.68 -4.80 -3.17
C GLY A 74 -5.46 -3.89 -3.01
N ILE A 75 -4.82 -3.51 -4.12
CA ILE A 75 -3.77 -2.49 -4.15
C ILE A 75 -4.22 -1.43 -5.14
N SER A 76 -4.39 -0.21 -4.67
CA SER A 76 -4.83 0.93 -5.46
C SER A 76 -3.70 1.94 -5.57
N VAL A 77 -3.15 2.11 -6.78
CA VAL A 77 -2.17 3.18 -7.06
C VAL A 77 -2.95 4.49 -7.16
N LEU A 78 -2.71 5.39 -6.22
CA LEU A 78 -3.53 6.59 -6.07
C LEU A 78 -3.29 7.61 -7.18
N HIS A 79 -4.40 8.20 -7.65
CA HIS A 79 -4.39 9.40 -8.46
C HIS A 79 -3.91 10.62 -7.65
N ALA A 80 -3.29 11.58 -8.31
CA ALA A 80 -2.76 12.80 -7.67
C ALA A 80 -3.79 13.57 -6.84
N GLU A 81 -5.09 13.48 -7.19
CA GLU A 81 -6.18 14.12 -6.44
C GLU A 81 -6.62 13.33 -5.19
N GLN A 82 -6.11 12.11 -4.99
CA GLN A 82 -6.51 11.24 -3.88
C GLN A 82 -5.62 11.37 -2.63
N GLN A 83 -4.94 12.51 -2.45
CA GLN A 83 -4.10 12.75 -1.27
C GLN A 83 -4.88 12.57 0.04
N VAL A 84 -6.12 13.05 0.10
CA VAL A 84 -6.97 12.94 1.30
C VAL A 84 -7.24 11.47 1.66
N LEU A 85 -7.43 10.61 0.66
CA LEU A 85 -7.57 9.16 0.89
C LEU A 85 -6.27 8.57 1.44
N SER A 86 -5.12 8.94 0.86
CA SER A 86 -3.82 8.51 1.38
C SER A 86 -3.61 8.88 2.84
N GLU A 87 -3.88 10.11 3.21
CA GLU A 87 -3.75 10.58 4.60
C GLU A 87 -4.70 9.85 5.54
N ARG A 88 -5.89 9.54 5.07
CA ARG A 88 -6.90 8.82 5.83
C ARG A 88 -6.45 7.39 6.13
N PHE A 89 -5.97 6.66 5.12
CA PHE A 89 -5.46 5.28 5.27
C PHE A 89 -4.08 5.21 5.95
N ALA A 90 -3.35 6.33 6.06
CA ALA A 90 -2.08 6.39 6.80
C ALA A 90 -2.25 6.51 8.31
N ARG A 91 -3.44 6.84 8.79
CA ARG A 91 -3.71 6.98 10.23
C ARG A 91 -3.94 5.61 10.85
N SER A 92 -3.34 5.37 12.03
CA SER A 92 -3.63 4.17 12.81
C SER A 92 -5.13 4.07 13.09
N PHE A 93 -5.68 2.93 12.76
CA PHE A 93 -7.09 2.65 12.94
C PHE A 93 -7.35 2.28 14.40
N ARG A 94 -7.64 3.27 15.23
CA ARG A 94 -8.06 3.03 16.62
C ARG A 94 -9.59 2.98 16.67
N GLY A 95 -10.14 1.80 16.42
CA GLY A 95 -11.58 1.59 16.56
C GLY A 95 -12.16 0.66 15.49
N ASP A 96 -13.39 0.27 15.71
CA ASP A 96 -14.13 -0.72 14.91
C ASP A 96 -14.80 -0.12 13.65
N HIS A 97 -14.32 1.02 13.19
CA HIS A 97 -14.91 1.73 12.05
C HIS A 97 -14.09 1.44 10.78
N GLY A 98 -14.62 0.62 9.89
CA GLY A 98 -14.07 0.44 8.54
C GLY A 98 -14.13 1.72 7.70
N TYR A 99 -13.62 1.66 6.49
CA TYR A 99 -13.71 2.73 5.49
C TYR A 99 -14.94 2.53 4.59
N ASP A 100 -16.13 2.36 5.20
CA ASP A 100 -17.36 1.97 4.50
C ASP A 100 -17.90 3.05 3.54
N ASP A 101 -17.42 4.29 3.69
CA ASP A 101 -17.81 5.45 2.88
C ASP A 101 -16.85 5.71 1.71
N VAL A 102 -15.83 4.87 1.50
CA VAL A 102 -14.97 4.99 0.33
C VAL A 102 -15.60 4.34 -0.90
N GLY A 103 -15.49 5.02 -2.04
CA GLY A 103 -15.88 4.43 -3.32
C GLY A 103 -14.99 3.25 -3.66
N LEU A 104 -15.60 2.14 -4.05
CA LEU A 104 -14.90 0.95 -4.54
C LEU A 104 -15.15 0.78 -6.02
N SER A 105 -14.11 0.37 -6.74
CA SER A 105 -14.23 0.04 -8.16
C SER A 105 -15.10 -1.20 -8.37
N PRO A 106 -16.11 -1.13 -9.26
CA PRO A 106 -16.93 -2.29 -9.59
C PRO A 106 -16.22 -3.32 -10.47
N ASP A 107 -15.12 -2.94 -11.11
CA ASP A 107 -14.43 -3.75 -12.12
C ASP A 107 -13.59 -4.87 -11.51
N ILE A 108 -13.29 -4.79 -10.22
CA ILE A 108 -12.50 -5.77 -9.48
C ILE A 108 -13.35 -6.30 -8.31
N SER A 109 -13.77 -7.56 -8.40
CA SER A 109 -14.71 -8.15 -7.45
C SER A 109 -14.08 -8.95 -6.31
N HIS A 110 -12.83 -9.39 -6.45
CA HIS A 110 -12.21 -10.31 -5.48
C HIS A 110 -11.61 -9.62 -4.25
N ALA A 111 -11.33 -8.32 -4.36
CA ALA A 111 -10.73 -7.53 -3.28
C ALA A 111 -11.23 -6.09 -3.37
N PRO A 112 -11.32 -5.36 -2.24
CA PRO A 112 -11.70 -3.97 -2.29
C PRO A 112 -10.56 -3.14 -2.89
N VAL A 113 -10.80 -2.53 -4.05
CA VAL A 113 -9.90 -1.53 -4.65
C VAL A 113 -10.62 -0.20 -4.74
N LEU A 114 -9.90 0.89 -4.55
CA LEU A 114 -10.49 2.22 -4.51
C LEU A 114 -10.88 2.69 -5.92
N ASP A 115 -12.06 3.28 -6.01
CA ASP A 115 -12.51 3.92 -7.24
C ASP A 115 -11.63 5.15 -7.56
N GLY A 116 -11.49 5.45 -8.86
CA GLY A 116 -10.68 6.56 -9.35
C GLY A 116 -9.17 6.39 -9.17
N ALA A 117 -8.68 5.25 -8.67
CA ALA A 117 -7.26 4.94 -8.67
C ALA A 117 -6.75 4.70 -10.09
N ILE A 118 -5.53 5.17 -10.40
CA ILE A 118 -4.93 5.03 -11.73
C ILE A 118 -4.40 3.63 -12.02
N GLY A 119 -4.18 2.84 -10.99
CA GLY A 119 -3.82 1.42 -11.11
C GLY A 119 -4.50 0.63 -10.01
N GLN A 120 -5.03 -0.52 -10.37
CA GLN A 120 -5.81 -1.38 -9.50
C GLN A 120 -5.33 -2.82 -9.63
N ILE A 121 -5.03 -3.45 -8.51
CA ILE A 121 -4.56 -4.84 -8.48
C ILE A 121 -5.38 -5.58 -7.45
N ALA A 122 -5.93 -6.73 -7.82
CA ALA A 122 -6.40 -7.73 -6.88
C ALA A 122 -5.37 -8.84 -6.76
N ALA A 123 -5.00 -9.16 -5.55
CA ALA A 123 -3.98 -10.16 -5.26
C ALA A 123 -4.39 -10.99 -4.03
N THR A 124 -3.70 -12.09 -3.85
CA THR A 124 -3.83 -12.94 -2.66
C THR A 124 -2.50 -12.96 -1.92
N VAL A 125 -2.51 -12.78 -0.63
CA VAL A 125 -1.32 -12.90 0.21
C VAL A 125 -0.80 -14.34 0.10
N ALA A 126 0.37 -14.52 -0.50
CA ALA A 126 1.00 -15.82 -0.66
C ALA A 126 1.88 -16.15 0.54
N GLU A 127 2.68 -15.20 0.99
CA GLU A 127 3.66 -15.42 2.06
C GLU A 127 3.87 -14.14 2.88
N MET A 128 4.12 -14.32 4.17
CA MET A 128 4.47 -13.25 5.09
C MET A 128 5.82 -13.56 5.74
N ILE A 129 6.85 -12.79 5.39
CA ILE A 129 8.24 -13.01 5.81
C ILE A 129 8.62 -11.95 6.85
N PRO A 130 8.81 -12.31 8.12
CA PRO A 130 9.26 -11.39 9.15
C PRO A 130 10.63 -10.80 8.81
N SER A 131 10.78 -9.49 8.91
CA SER A 131 12.04 -8.77 8.66
C SER A 131 12.17 -7.57 9.61
N GLY A 132 12.81 -7.76 10.73
CA GLY A 132 12.97 -6.73 11.75
C GLY A 132 11.64 -6.25 12.33
N ASP A 133 11.39 -4.95 12.26
CA ASP A 133 10.15 -4.28 12.70
C ASP A 133 9.03 -4.29 11.63
N HIS A 134 9.31 -4.89 10.47
CA HIS A 134 8.36 -5.06 9.36
C HIS A 134 8.16 -6.53 9.01
N THR A 135 7.18 -6.76 8.18
CA THR A 135 6.93 -8.02 7.48
C THR A 135 6.89 -7.75 5.98
N ILE A 136 7.64 -8.51 5.20
CA ILE A 136 7.51 -8.52 3.74
C ILE A 136 6.30 -9.38 3.42
N VAL A 137 5.32 -8.81 2.75
CA VAL A 137 4.11 -9.48 2.30
C VAL A 137 4.24 -9.73 0.81
N LEU A 138 4.39 -10.99 0.43
CA LEU A 138 4.44 -11.41 -0.96
C LEU A 138 3.05 -11.83 -1.41
N CYS A 139 2.60 -11.34 -2.55
CA CYS A 139 1.24 -11.57 -3.04
C CYS A 139 1.25 -12.08 -4.48
N ASP A 140 0.40 -13.06 -4.75
CA ASP A 140 0.10 -13.56 -6.09
C ASP A 140 -1.00 -12.68 -6.71
N VAL A 141 -0.71 -12.11 -7.87
CA VAL A 141 -1.63 -11.20 -8.59
C VAL A 141 -2.65 -12.01 -9.36
N ALA A 142 -3.93 -11.76 -9.11
CA ALA A 142 -5.05 -12.40 -9.80
C ALA A 142 -5.61 -11.52 -10.92
N GLN A 143 -5.67 -10.20 -10.71
CA GLN A 143 -6.21 -9.25 -11.67
C GLN A 143 -5.45 -7.92 -11.55
N ALA A 144 -5.23 -7.24 -12.65
CA ALA A 144 -4.65 -5.91 -12.69
C ALA A 144 -5.29 -5.08 -13.80
N GLN A 145 -5.52 -3.80 -13.51
CA GLN A 145 -6.08 -2.83 -14.43
C GLN A 145 -5.39 -1.49 -14.24
N ALA A 146 -5.10 -0.79 -15.33
CA ALA A 146 -4.58 0.57 -15.30
C ALA A 146 -5.54 1.50 -16.04
N SER A 147 -5.71 2.73 -15.52
CA SER A 147 -6.38 3.81 -16.24
C SER A 147 -5.51 4.29 -17.38
N SER A 148 -6.12 4.70 -18.49
CA SER A 148 -5.42 5.38 -19.58
C SER A 148 -5.01 6.81 -19.22
N ASP A 149 -5.68 7.39 -18.22
CA ASP A 149 -5.54 8.80 -17.87
C ASP A 149 -5.24 8.94 -16.37
N GLY A 150 -4.58 10.04 -16.02
CA GLY A 150 -4.31 10.43 -14.64
C GLY A 150 -2.84 10.35 -14.27
N GLU A 151 -2.48 11.18 -13.29
CA GLU A 151 -1.12 11.26 -12.75
C GLU A 151 -1.04 10.57 -11.39
N PRO A 152 0.07 9.90 -11.08
CA PRO A 152 0.24 9.26 -9.79
C PRO A 152 0.43 10.29 -8.67
N LEU A 153 -0.12 9.99 -7.50
CA LEU A 153 0.26 10.64 -6.27
C LEU A 153 1.65 10.14 -5.86
N LEU A 154 2.58 11.07 -5.65
CA LEU A 154 3.95 10.77 -5.24
C LEU A 154 4.19 11.19 -3.79
N TYR A 155 5.11 10.49 -3.13
CA TYR A 155 5.61 10.85 -1.81
C TYR A 155 7.14 10.92 -1.83
N CYS A 156 7.69 12.08 -1.48
CA CYS A 156 9.13 12.33 -1.43
C CYS A 156 9.43 13.41 -0.39
N LYS A 157 10.55 13.30 0.31
CA LYS A 157 10.96 14.25 1.37
C LYS A 157 9.86 14.51 2.41
N ARG A 158 9.08 13.46 2.73
CA ARG A 158 7.97 13.50 3.69
C ARG A 158 6.82 14.43 3.29
N THR A 159 6.67 14.65 1.99
CA THR A 159 5.62 15.51 1.41
C THR A 159 5.03 14.83 0.18
N TYR A 160 3.74 15.08 -0.06
CA TYR A 160 3.09 14.64 -1.29
C TYR A 160 3.45 15.55 -2.45
N HIS A 161 3.58 14.95 -3.62
CA HIS A 161 3.92 15.63 -4.88
C HIS A 161 3.05 15.10 -6.02
N ARG A 162 2.99 15.90 -7.08
CA ARG A 162 2.45 15.53 -8.39
C ARG A 162 3.57 15.62 -9.42
N LEU A 163 3.46 14.87 -10.50
CA LEU A 163 4.36 15.08 -11.63
C LEU A 163 4.08 16.48 -12.22
N PRO A 164 5.12 17.22 -12.63
CA PRO A 164 4.90 18.40 -13.44
C PRO A 164 4.24 17.97 -14.75
N HIS A 165 3.23 18.75 -15.21
CA HIS A 165 2.67 18.49 -16.53
C HIS A 165 3.80 18.49 -17.57
N SER A 166 3.88 17.41 -18.35
CA SER A 166 4.82 17.36 -19.49
C SER A 166 4.44 18.47 -20.47
N LEU A 167 5.42 19.34 -20.77
CA LEU A 167 5.29 20.41 -21.77
C LEU A 167 5.10 19.83 -23.16
#